data_e1f4d7972b410c85ffcfa9b36d43d7dc
#
_entry.id   e1f4d7972b410c85ffcfa9b36d43d7dc
#
_cell.length_a   1.000
_cell.length_b   1.000
_cell.length_c   1.000
_cell.angle_alpha   90.00
_cell.angle_beta   90.00
_cell.angle_gamma   90.00
#
_symmetry.space_group_name_H-M   'P 1'
#
loop_
_entity.id
_entity.type
_entity.pdbx_description
1 polymer ?
#
loop_
_entity_poly.entity_id
_entity_poly.type
_entity_poly.pdbx_seq_one_letter_code
_entity_poly.pdbx_strand_id
1 'polypeptide(L)'
;MNIIELQEKLKKRNINATAREICEIWGMNEQSFSKKKKQGTPIKHKNIAQLEEKYNIILTESACRTAKLIEEIEQKHQVNIKHAEIEYFPDVYLSAGFGVEVLDEHSEIVIIDERFLMSERGMRVNPKNCKMVRISGNSMFPEYHHGDRVIIDESDLNLTDGQIYAFRYDGQCYVKEINRAGNKIKCISVNKEYEPFVIERDVDFKVFGRILPRIRL
;
A
#
# COMPACT_ATOMS: atom_id res chain seq x y z
N MET A 1 27.00 -9.34 19.91
CA MET A 1 27.12 -10.77 19.54
C MET A 1 28.41 -10.98 18.78
N ASN A 2 29.21 -11.95 19.14
CA ASN A 2 30.40 -12.37 18.42
C ASN A 2 30.13 -13.66 17.61
N ILE A 3 31.14 -14.14 16.83
CA ILE A 3 30.96 -15.29 15.93
C ILE A 3 30.65 -16.58 16.69
N ILE A 4 31.20 -16.75 17.88
CA ILE A 4 30.95 -17.95 18.70
C ILE A 4 29.49 -17.99 19.17
N GLU A 5 29.03 -16.89 19.77
CA GLU A 5 27.64 -16.72 20.18
C GLU A 5 26.64 -16.87 19.02
N LEU A 6 27.02 -16.37 17.83
CA LEU A 6 26.23 -16.53 16.63
C LEU A 6 26.07 -18.02 16.26
N GLN A 7 27.20 -18.76 16.21
CA GLN A 7 27.17 -20.18 15.85
C GLN A 7 26.35 -21.01 16.86
N GLU A 8 26.43 -20.70 18.15
CA GLU A 8 25.61 -21.34 19.18
C GLU A 8 24.11 -21.03 18.98
N LYS A 9 23.77 -19.78 18.65
CA LYS A 9 22.38 -19.39 18.40
C LYS A 9 21.82 -20.06 17.14
N LEU A 10 22.59 -20.21 16.08
CA LEU A 10 22.20 -20.94 14.87
C LEU A 10 21.98 -22.43 15.17
N LYS A 11 22.91 -23.07 15.91
CA LYS A 11 22.80 -24.46 16.31
C LYS A 11 21.56 -24.75 17.18
N LYS A 12 21.22 -23.86 18.11
CA LYS A 12 20.00 -23.95 18.93
C LYS A 12 18.71 -23.92 18.10
N ARG A 13 18.77 -23.42 16.87
CA ARG A 13 17.65 -23.37 15.93
C ARG A 13 17.72 -24.46 14.85
N ASN A 14 18.55 -25.48 15.06
CA ASN A 14 18.81 -26.56 14.09
C ASN A 14 19.36 -26.08 12.74
N ILE A 15 20.05 -24.94 12.70
CA ILE A 15 20.67 -24.39 11.51
C ILE A 15 22.16 -24.69 11.56
N ASN A 16 22.62 -25.60 10.70
CA ASN A 16 24.01 -25.99 10.57
C ASN A 16 24.75 -25.13 9.55
N ALA A 17 24.79 -23.82 9.75
CA ALA A 17 25.54 -22.92 8.88
C ALA A 17 27.03 -23.11 9.06
N THR A 18 27.72 -23.52 8.00
CA THR A 18 29.18 -23.68 7.98
C THR A 18 29.89 -22.31 7.99
N ALA A 19 31.16 -22.31 8.42
CA ALA A 19 31.98 -21.10 8.35
C ALA A 19 32.08 -20.56 6.92
N ARG A 20 32.15 -21.46 5.94
CA ARG A 20 32.22 -21.13 4.52
C ARG A 20 30.95 -20.42 4.04
N GLU A 21 29.78 -20.94 4.35
CA GLU A 21 28.50 -20.33 3.98
C GLU A 21 28.33 -18.94 4.60
N ILE A 22 28.73 -18.78 5.87
CA ILE A 22 28.69 -17.48 6.53
C ILE A 22 29.65 -16.49 5.87
N CYS A 23 30.84 -16.96 5.47
CA CYS A 23 31.82 -16.14 4.74
C CYS A 23 31.29 -15.71 3.37
N GLU A 24 30.62 -16.58 2.63
CA GLU A 24 29.99 -16.26 1.34
C GLU A 24 28.92 -15.19 1.50
N ILE A 25 28.04 -15.32 2.51
CA ILE A 25 26.99 -14.33 2.79
C ILE A 25 27.59 -12.96 3.13
N TRP A 26 28.68 -12.94 3.89
CA TRP A 26 29.29 -11.68 4.36
C TRP A 26 30.32 -11.11 3.41
N GLY A 27 30.62 -11.79 2.31
CA GLY A 27 31.64 -11.37 1.34
C GLY A 27 33.04 -11.30 1.97
N MET A 28 33.39 -12.26 2.86
CA MET A 28 34.70 -12.31 3.51
C MET A 28 35.39 -13.66 3.32
N ASN A 29 36.71 -13.66 3.42
CA ASN A 29 37.48 -14.92 3.37
C ASN A 29 37.52 -15.62 4.75
N GLU A 30 37.77 -16.95 4.73
CA GLU A 30 37.78 -17.78 5.94
C GLU A 30 38.91 -17.41 6.92
N GLN A 31 40.02 -16.87 6.43
CA GLN A 31 41.12 -16.41 7.29
C GLN A 31 40.69 -15.23 8.16
N SER A 32 40.01 -14.25 7.53
CA SER A 32 39.44 -13.09 8.24
C SER A 32 38.35 -13.49 9.23
N PHE A 33 37.54 -14.47 8.86
CA PHE A 33 36.51 -15.03 9.75
C PHE A 33 37.14 -15.69 10.98
N SER A 34 38.13 -16.57 10.75
CA SER A 34 38.86 -17.26 11.84
C SER A 34 39.59 -16.29 12.76
N LYS A 35 40.22 -15.24 12.22
CA LYS A 35 40.85 -14.17 12.99
C LYS A 35 39.83 -13.46 13.88
N LYS A 36 38.70 -13.04 13.34
CA LYS A 36 37.62 -12.37 14.10
C LYS A 36 37.01 -13.30 15.16
N LYS A 37 36.85 -14.59 14.84
CA LYS A 37 36.38 -15.58 15.80
C LYS A 37 37.31 -15.71 17.01
N LYS A 38 38.64 -15.84 16.77
CA LYS A 38 39.67 -15.90 17.83
C LYS A 38 39.73 -14.62 18.67
N GLN A 39 39.54 -13.47 18.06
CA GLN A 39 39.59 -12.17 18.73
C GLN A 39 38.29 -11.77 19.42
N GLY A 40 37.23 -12.56 19.32
CA GLY A 40 35.91 -12.22 19.88
C GLY A 40 35.30 -10.95 19.30
N THR A 41 35.72 -10.53 18.11
CA THR A 41 35.30 -9.25 17.49
C THR A 41 33.79 -9.21 17.32
N PRO A 42 33.12 -8.12 17.72
CA PRO A 42 31.69 -7.95 17.50
C PRO A 42 31.31 -7.98 16.01
N ILE A 43 30.20 -8.65 15.71
CA ILE A 43 29.64 -8.73 14.36
C ILE A 43 28.85 -7.44 14.07
N LYS A 44 29.06 -6.87 12.88
CA LYS A 44 28.30 -5.70 12.45
C LYS A 44 26.82 -6.06 12.25
N HIS A 45 25.90 -5.14 12.61
CA HIS A 45 24.47 -5.34 12.46
C HIS A 45 24.06 -5.77 11.04
N LYS A 46 24.64 -5.16 10.01
CA LYS A 46 24.40 -5.51 8.61
C LYS A 46 24.64 -7.01 8.33
N ASN A 47 25.69 -7.58 8.88
CA ASN A 47 26.06 -8.98 8.68
C ASN A 47 25.11 -9.94 9.41
N ILE A 48 24.57 -9.52 10.55
CA ILE A 48 23.57 -10.29 11.29
C ILE A 48 22.26 -10.29 10.49
N ALA A 49 21.82 -9.12 10.00
CA ALA A 49 20.61 -8.99 9.19
C ALA A 49 20.63 -9.86 7.93
N GLN A 50 21.77 -9.97 7.25
CA GLN A 50 21.92 -10.87 6.08
C GLN A 50 21.69 -12.34 6.41
N LEU A 51 22.07 -12.79 7.60
CA LEU A 51 21.83 -14.16 8.06
C LEU A 51 20.38 -14.36 8.52
N GLU A 52 19.82 -13.36 9.20
CA GLU A 52 18.40 -13.36 9.62
C GLU A 52 17.49 -13.49 8.40
N GLU A 53 17.77 -12.74 7.33
CA GLU A 53 17.04 -12.79 6.06
C GLU A 53 17.20 -14.17 5.36
N LYS A 54 18.44 -14.64 5.19
CA LYS A 54 18.71 -15.93 4.48
C LYS A 54 18.04 -17.12 5.14
N TYR A 55 18.05 -17.17 6.48
CA TYR A 55 17.53 -18.31 7.23
C TYR A 55 16.13 -18.07 7.81
N ASN A 56 15.52 -16.92 7.52
CA ASN A 56 14.22 -16.46 8.05
C ASN A 56 14.13 -16.61 9.59
N ILE A 57 15.13 -16.09 10.30
CA ILE A 57 15.25 -16.20 11.76
C ILE A 57 15.60 -14.87 12.40
N ILE A 58 15.33 -14.74 13.70
CA ILE A 58 15.70 -13.59 14.52
C ILE A 58 16.85 -13.99 15.46
N LEU A 59 18.00 -13.34 15.32
CA LEU A 59 19.22 -13.63 16.10
C LEU A 59 19.51 -12.59 17.19
N THR A 60 19.03 -11.36 17.03
CA THR A 60 19.28 -10.28 17.99
C THR A 60 18.19 -10.17 19.04
N GLU A 61 18.59 -9.87 20.29
CA GLU A 61 17.60 -9.68 21.37
C GLU A 61 16.70 -8.45 21.14
N SER A 62 17.22 -7.41 20.48
CA SER A 62 16.43 -6.25 20.13
C SER A 62 15.31 -6.59 19.14
N ALA A 63 15.64 -7.34 18.07
CA ALA A 63 14.65 -7.80 17.12
C ALA A 63 13.67 -8.82 17.76
N CYS A 64 14.17 -9.70 18.64
CA CYS A 64 13.32 -10.62 19.39
C CYS A 64 12.36 -9.88 20.37
N ARG A 65 12.84 -8.82 21.03
CA ARG A 65 11.98 -7.98 21.88
C ARG A 65 10.92 -7.25 21.08
N THR A 66 11.30 -6.71 19.90
CA THR A 66 10.35 -6.03 19.01
C THR A 66 9.30 -7.01 18.50
N ALA A 67 9.70 -8.20 18.05
CA ALA A 67 8.76 -9.23 17.61
C ALA A 67 7.80 -9.65 18.72
N LYS A 68 8.32 -9.92 19.94
CA LYS A 68 7.47 -10.23 21.10
C LYS A 68 6.55 -9.08 21.47
N LEU A 69 7.03 -7.84 21.42
CA LEU A 69 6.20 -6.66 21.69
C LEU A 69 5.09 -6.50 20.65
N ILE A 70 5.37 -6.79 19.39
CA ILE A 70 4.35 -6.81 18.34
C ILE A 70 3.33 -7.91 18.63
N GLU A 71 3.76 -9.14 18.92
CA GLU A 71 2.87 -10.24 19.30
C GLU A 71 2.02 -9.91 20.55
N GLU A 72 2.62 -9.29 21.58
CA GLU A 72 1.91 -8.84 22.77
C GLU A 72 0.90 -7.73 22.49
N ILE A 73 1.24 -6.79 21.58
CA ILE A 73 0.34 -5.73 21.14
C ILE A 73 -0.82 -6.34 20.33
N GLU A 74 -0.54 -7.24 19.43
CA GLU A 74 -1.55 -7.94 18.62
C GLU A 74 -2.50 -8.76 19.50
N GLN A 75 -1.97 -9.50 20.49
CA GLN A 75 -2.78 -10.27 21.44
C GLN A 75 -3.59 -9.36 22.39
N LYS A 76 -2.98 -8.27 22.87
CA LYS A 76 -3.62 -7.39 23.86
C LYS A 76 -4.73 -6.51 23.26
N HIS A 77 -4.63 -6.19 21.98
CA HIS A 77 -5.62 -5.36 21.29
C HIS A 77 -6.63 -6.16 20.47
N GLN A 78 -6.48 -7.50 20.38
CA GLN A 78 -7.33 -8.37 19.54
C GLN A 78 -7.59 -7.75 18.15
N VAL A 79 -6.63 -6.98 17.63
CA VAL A 79 -6.74 -6.38 16.31
C VAL A 79 -6.50 -7.49 15.31
N ASN A 80 -7.56 -8.22 15.01
CA ASN A 80 -7.58 -9.15 13.88
C ASN A 80 -7.55 -8.30 12.60
N ILE A 81 -6.35 -7.86 12.21
CA ILE A 81 -6.15 -7.11 10.97
C ILE A 81 -6.41 -8.08 9.83
N LYS A 82 -7.59 -7.94 9.23
CA LYS A 82 -7.90 -8.66 8.00
C LYS A 82 -7.29 -7.92 6.84
N HIS A 83 -6.58 -8.66 6.01
CA HIS A 83 -5.95 -8.14 4.81
C HIS A 83 -6.80 -8.46 3.59
N ALA A 84 -6.84 -7.52 2.67
CA ALA A 84 -7.46 -7.68 1.36
C ALA A 84 -6.42 -7.44 0.27
N GLU A 85 -6.52 -8.20 -0.80
CA GLU A 85 -5.75 -7.99 -2.02
C GLU A 85 -6.60 -7.18 -3.00
N ILE A 86 -6.03 -6.10 -3.53
CA ILE A 86 -6.64 -5.28 -4.58
C ILE A 86 -5.64 -5.00 -5.69
N GLU A 87 -6.14 -4.77 -6.89
CA GLU A 87 -5.33 -4.35 -8.03
C GLU A 87 -4.97 -2.87 -7.91
N TYR A 88 -3.69 -2.57 -8.04
CA TYR A 88 -3.15 -1.22 -8.11
C TYR A 88 -2.58 -0.96 -9.50
N PHE A 89 -2.97 0.14 -10.09
CA PHE A 89 -2.51 0.62 -11.39
C PHE A 89 -1.61 1.84 -11.18
N PRO A 90 -0.28 1.66 -11.08
CA PRO A 90 0.66 2.73 -10.73
C PRO A 90 0.75 3.83 -11.78
N ASP A 91 0.50 3.49 -13.04
CA ASP A 91 0.61 4.38 -14.18
C ASP A 91 -0.73 5.02 -14.59
N VAL A 92 -1.83 4.58 -13.96
CA VAL A 92 -3.17 5.18 -14.17
C VAL A 92 -3.35 6.39 -13.28
N TYR A 93 -3.48 7.54 -13.90
CA TYR A 93 -3.78 8.79 -13.25
C TYR A 93 -5.19 9.25 -13.60
N LEU A 94 -6.04 9.36 -12.59
CA LEU A 94 -7.34 10.03 -12.75
C LEU A 94 -7.09 11.54 -12.79
N SER A 95 -7.09 12.09 -13.99
CA SER A 95 -6.75 13.49 -14.24
C SER A 95 -7.99 14.37 -14.22
N ALA A 96 -7.82 15.58 -13.69
CA ALA A 96 -8.65 16.69 -14.02
C ALA A 96 -8.18 17.28 -15.37
N GLY A 97 -8.45 16.62 -16.50
CA GLY A 97 -8.26 17.24 -17.79
C GLY A 97 -7.52 16.52 -18.91
N PHE A 98 -7.00 15.31 -18.73
CA PHE A 98 -6.43 14.53 -19.83
C PHE A 98 -6.87 13.08 -19.74
N GLY A 99 -7.53 12.60 -20.79
CA GLY A 99 -8.01 11.24 -20.88
C GLY A 99 -6.87 10.23 -20.86
N VAL A 100 -6.99 9.22 -20.01
CA VAL A 100 -6.26 7.98 -20.16
C VAL A 100 -7.29 6.91 -20.43
N GLU A 101 -7.32 6.38 -21.64
CA GLU A 101 -7.94 5.08 -21.90
C GLU A 101 -7.07 4.06 -21.16
N VAL A 102 -7.67 3.36 -20.20
CA VAL A 102 -7.06 2.19 -19.54
C VAL A 102 -7.04 1.07 -20.58
N LEU A 103 -6.03 1.08 -21.42
CA LEU A 103 -5.74 0.00 -22.36
C LEU A 103 -4.45 -0.66 -21.92
N ASP A 104 -4.57 -1.91 -21.46
CA ASP A 104 -3.44 -2.85 -21.26
C ASP A 104 -2.35 -2.37 -20.30
N GLU A 105 -2.73 -1.84 -19.13
CA GLU A 105 -1.77 -1.28 -18.19
C GLU A 105 -1.30 -2.30 -17.17
N HIS A 106 -0.01 -2.20 -16.85
CA HIS A 106 0.61 -2.99 -15.79
C HIS A 106 -0.12 -2.76 -14.46
N SER A 107 -0.65 -3.82 -13.87
CA SER A 107 -1.23 -3.81 -12.54
C SER A 107 -0.38 -4.62 -11.57
N GLU A 108 -0.37 -4.19 -10.33
CA GLU A 108 0.29 -4.86 -9.21
C GLU A 108 -0.76 -5.24 -8.18
N ILE A 109 -0.60 -6.39 -7.54
CA ILE A 109 -1.42 -6.75 -6.38
C ILE A 109 -0.84 -6.06 -5.15
N VAL A 110 -1.64 -5.27 -4.46
CA VAL A 110 -1.29 -4.67 -3.19
C VAL A 110 -2.15 -5.25 -2.06
N ILE A 111 -1.50 -5.50 -0.94
CA ILE A 111 -2.16 -5.97 0.28
C ILE A 111 -2.47 -4.76 1.15
N ILE A 112 -3.73 -4.59 1.49
CA ILE A 112 -4.21 -3.49 2.34
C ILE A 112 -5.01 -4.02 3.52
N ASP A 113 -5.15 -3.22 4.56
CA ASP A 113 -6.06 -3.49 5.65
C ASP A 113 -7.51 -3.35 5.16
N GLU A 114 -8.36 -4.36 5.40
CA GLU A 114 -9.77 -4.34 5.00
C GLU A 114 -10.55 -3.13 5.56
N ARG A 115 -10.04 -2.48 6.61
CA ARG A 115 -10.63 -1.25 7.15
C ARG A 115 -10.63 -0.10 6.15
N PHE A 116 -9.71 -0.10 5.18
CA PHE A 116 -9.69 0.87 4.08
C PHE A 116 -10.79 0.61 3.03
N LEU A 117 -11.43 -0.55 3.08
CA LEU A 117 -12.52 -0.94 2.18
C LEU A 117 -13.90 -0.70 2.82
N MET A 118 -14.05 0.42 3.48
CA MET A 118 -15.32 0.82 4.10
C MET A 118 -15.95 1.95 3.30
N SER A 119 -17.23 1.81 2.99
CA SER A 119 -18.03 2.92 2.45
C SER A 119 -18.29 3.97 3.55
N GLU A 120 -18.70 5.19 3.16
CA GLU A 120 -19.09 6.22 4.12
C GLU A 120 -20.25 5.80 5.05
N ARG A 121 -21.07 4.84 4.60
CA ARG A 121 -22.14 4.26 5.42
C ARG A 121 -21.65 3.18 6.38
N GLY A 122 -20.33 2.99 6.50
CA GLY A 122 -19.74 1.96 7.35
C GLY A 122 -19.94 0.52 6.85
N MET A 123 -20.37 0.35 5.60
CA MET A 123 -20.51 -0.97 4.99
C MET A 123 -19.18 -1.39 4.35
N ARG A 124 -18.84 -2.66 4.52
CA ARG A 124 -17.63 -3.23 3.91
C ARG A 124 -17.84 -3.43 2.41
N VAL A 125 -16.87 -2.96 1.63
CA VAL A 125 -16.84 -3.14 0.18
C VAL A 125 -16.10 -4.42 -0.16
N ASN A 126 -16.55 -5.14 -1.19
CA ASN A 126 -15.88 -6.35 -1.64
C ASN A 126 -14.54 -5.98 -2.32
N PRO A 127 -13.39 -6.51 -1.85
CA PRO A 127 -12.09 -6.22 -2.44
C PRO A 127 -12.01 -6.45 -3.95
N LYS A 128 -12.72 -7.45 -4.45
CA LYS A 128 -12.75 -7.78 -5.89
C LYS A 128 -13.36 -6.69 -6.78
N ASN A 129 -14.12 -5.79 -6.18
CA ASN A 129 -14.72 -4.65 -6.87
C ASN A 129 -13.90 -3.37 -6.66
N CYS A 130 -12.76 -3.48 -5.99
CA CYS A 130 -11.92 -2.35 -5.65
C CYS A 130 -10.68 -2.29 -6.53
N LYS A 131 -10.39 -1.11 -7.04
CA LYS A 131 -9.13 -0.81 -7.74
C LYS A 131 -8.47 0.39 -7.11
N MET A 132 -7.14 0.36 -7.03
CA MET A 132 -6.34 1.48 -6.58
C MET A 132 -5.71 2.18 -7.77
N VAL A 133 -5.78 3.50 -7.79
CA VAL A 133 -5.20 4.35 -8.84
C VAL A 133 -4.60 5.61 -8.21
N ARG A 134 -3.93 6.44 -9.03
CA ARG A 134 -3.41 7.74 -8.59
C ARG A 134 -4.31 8.89 -8.99
N ILE A 135 -4.30 9.95 -8.18
CA ILE A 135 -4.90 11.24 -8.54
C ILE A 135 -3.87 12.11 -9.24
N SER A 136 -4.30 12.76 -10.32
CA SER A 136 -3.54 13.80 -11.02
C SER A 136 -4.20 15.15 -10.86
N GLY A 137 -3.39 16.20 -10.70
CA GLY A 137 -3.86 17.58 -10.57
C GLY A 137 -4.32 17.93 -9.15
N ASN A 138 -4.78 19.17 -8.97
CA ASN A 138 -5.09 19.77 -7.68
C ASN A 138 -6.56 20.13 -7.51
N SER A 139 -7.45 19.67 -8.39
CA SER A 139 -8.86 20.07 -8.34
C SER A 139 -9.59 19.55 -7.10
N MET A 140 -9.06 18.51 -6.46
CA MET A 140 -9.62 17.93 -5.25
C MET A 140 -8.84 18.29 -3.97
N PHE A 141 -7.89 19.25 -4.06
CA PHE A 141 -7.19 19.81 -2.92
C PHE A 141 -8.16 20.60 -2.02
N PRO A 142 -8.04 20.55 -0.67
CA PRO A 142 -7.04 19.84 0.12
C PRO A 142 -7.39 18.39 0.45
N GLU A 143 -8.53 17.89 -0.01
CA GLU A 143 -8.98 16.52 0.29
C GLU A 143 -8.03 15.48 -0.29
N TYR A 144 -7.62 15.66 -1.56
CA TYR A 144 -6.67 14.83 -2.27
C TYR A 144 -5.61 15.68 -2.97
N HIS A 145 -4.36 15.20 -2.93
CA HIS A 145 -3.21 15.84 -3.57
C HIS A 145 -2.80 15.09 -4.84
N HIS A 146 -2.10 15.77 -5.72
CA HIS A 146 -1.46 15.12 -6.85
C HIS A 146 -0.57 13.96 -6.39
N GLY A 147 -0.73 12.79 -7.02
CA GLY A 147 0.01 11.56 -6.69
C GLY A 147 -0.60 10.72 -5.57
N ASP A 148 -1.61 11.21 -4.86
CA ASP A 148 -2.32 10.42 -3.85
C ASP A 148 -2.91 9.16 -4.48
N ARG A 149 -2.90 8.06 -3.71
CA ARG A 149 -3.55 6.80 -4.08
C ARG A 149 -4.96 6.81 -3.52
N VAL A 150 -5.91 6.44 -4.36
CA VAL A 150 -7.32 6.32 -3.99
C VAL A 150 -7.86 4.96 -4.40
N ILE A 151 -8.87 4.50 -3.68
CA ILE A 151 -9.55 3.24 -3.97
C ILE A 151 -10.89 3.57 -4.59
N ILE A 152 -11.17 2.97 -5.75
CA ILE A 152 -12.43 3.07 -6.47
C ILE A 152 -13.24 1.81 -6.17
N ASP A 153 -14.49 1.96 -5.76
CA ASP A 153 -15.47 0.89 -5.70
C ASP A 153 -16.25 0.84 -7.02
N GLU A 154 -15.88 -0.08 -7.90
CA GLU A 154 -16.49 -0.26 -9.22
C GLU A 154 -17.93 -0.81 -9.14
N SER A 155 -18.37 -1.30 -7.99
CA SER A 155 -19.74 -1.76 -7.79
C SER A 155 -20.74 -0.65 -7.49
N ASP A 156 -20.24 0.52 -7.05
CA ASP A 156 -21.08 1.68 -6.73
C ASP A 156 -21.11 2.68 -7.89
N LEU A 157 -21.97 2.38 -8.87
CA LEU A 157 -22.18 3.20 -10.07
C LEU A 157 -23.38 4.14 -9.92
N ASN A 158 -24.14 4.03 -8.84
CA ASN A 158 -25.32 4.85 -8.60
C ASN A 158 -24.93 6.17 -7.96
N LEU A 159 -24.99 7.24 -8.74
CA LEU A 159 -24.59 8.56 -8.29
C LEU A 159 -25.43 9.02 -7.08
N THR A 160 -24.75 9.35 -6.01
CA THR A 160 -25.32 9.89 -4.77
C THR A 160 -24.75 11.28 -4.56
N ASP A 161 -25.61 12.24 -4.22
CA ASP A 161 -25.25 13.64 -4.03
C ASP A 161 -24.24 13.80 -2.89
N GLY A 162 -23.24 14.65 -3.08
CA GLY A 162 -22.18 14.91 -2.14
C GLY A 162 -21.09 13.84 -2.09
N GLN A 163 -21.16 12.82 -2.96
CA GLN A 163 -20.15 11.76 -3.03
C GLN A 163 -19.17 12.00 -4.16
N ILE A 164 -17.95 11.49 -3.97
CA ILE A 164 -16.86 11.65 -4.94
C ILE A 164 -16.80 10.41 -5.83
N TYR A 165 -16.86 10.64 -7.14
CA TYR A 165 -16.81 9.60 -8.16
C TYR A 165 -15.64 9.82 -9.12
N ALA A 166 -15.12 8.69 -9.60
CA ALA A 166 -14.28 8.63 -10.79
C ALA A 166 -15.17 8.36 -12.01
N PHE A 167 -15.03 9.15 -13.06
CA PHE A 167 -15.83 9.01 -14.28
C PHE A 167 -15.10 9.54 -15.50
N ARG A 168 -15.56 9.11 -16.68
CA ARG A 168 -15.17 9.67 -17.98
C ARG A 168 -16.30 10.53 -18.50
N TYR A 169 -15.94 11.69 -19.04
CA TYR A 169 -16.83 12.60 -19.72
C TYR A 169 -16.10 13.28 -20.87
N ASP A 170 -16.69 13.24 -22.07
CA ASP A 170 -16.10 13.82 -23.29
C ASP A 170 -14.64 13.40 -23.51
N GLY A 171 -14.38 12.08 -23.41
CA GLY A 171 -13.05 11.48 -23.57
C GLY A 171 -12.06 11.75 -22.45
N GLN A 172 -12.42 12.50 -21.41
CA GLN A 172 -11.54 12.84 -20.29
C GLN A 172 -11.97 12.18 -18.98
N CYS A 173 -11.00 11.78 -18.15
CA CYS A 173 -11.27 11.20 -16.84
C CYS A 173 -11.26 12.28 -15.75
N TYR A 174 -12.18 12.17 -14.81
CA TYR A 174 -12.37 13.12 -13.73
C TYR A 174 -12.54 12.42 -12.39
N VAL A 175 -12.15 13.13 -11.33
CA VAL A 175 -12.57 12.88 -9.96
C VAL A 175 -13.25 14.14 -9.46
N LYS A 176 -14.55 14.05 -9.13
CA LYS A 176 -15.35 15.18 -8.66
C LYS A 176 -16.40 14.74 -7.66
N GLU A 177 -16.78 15.64 -6.79
CA GLU A 177 -18.04 15.54 -6.04
C GLU A 177 -19.21 15.71 -7.00
N ILE A 178 -20.20 14.83 -6.88
CA ILE A 178 -21.38 14.81 -7.75
C ILE A 178 -22.59 15.31 -6.99
N ASN A 179 -23.35 16.21 -7.65
CA ASN A 179 -24.66 16.63 -7.21
C ASN A 179 -25.66 16.58 -8.37
N ARG A 180 -26.78 15.88 -8.19
CA ARG A 180 -27.82 15.76 -9.22
C ARG A 180 -28.76 16.96 -9.18
N ALA A 181 -29.06 17.50 -10.35
CA ALA A 181 -29.99 18.59 -10.53
C ALA A 181 -30.95 18.24 -11.68
N GLY A 182 -32.01 17.48 -11.38
CA GLY A 182 -32.94 16.96 -12.38
C GLY A 182 -32.24 16.00 -13.33
N ASN A 183 -32.24 16.30 -14.64
CA ASN A 183 -31.55 15.50 -15.66
C ASN A 183 -30.07 15.82 -15.80
N LYS A 184 -29.57 16.77 -15.03
CA LYS A 184 -28.18 17.23 -15.10
C LYS A 184 -27.38 16.73 -13.92
N ILE A 185 -26.08 16.56 -14.15
CA ILE A 185 -25.11 16.17 -13.11
C ILE A 185 -24.15 17.35 -12.95
N LYS A 186 -24.17 17.98 -11.78
CA LYS A 186 -23.22 19.02 -11.42
C LYS A 186 -21.98 18.36 -10.82
N CYS A 187 -20.83 18.62 -11.43
CA CYS A 187 -19.51 18.13 -11.02
C CYS A 187 -18.78 19.27 -10.31
N ILE A 188 -18.42 19.03 -9.06
CA ILE A 188 -17.84 20.04 -8.17
C ILE A 188 -16.43 19.62 -7.75
N SER A 189 -15.49 20.55 -7.89
CA SER A 189 -14.15 20.41 -7.34
C SER A 189 -14.14 20.80 -5.86
N VAL A 190 -13.39 20.07 -5.03
CA VAL A 190 -13.14 20.48 -3.64
C VAL A 190 -12.35 21.80 -3.61
N ASN A 191 -11.36 21.92 -4.50
CA ASN A 191 -10.61 23.15 -4.69
C ASN A 191 -11.48 24.21 -5.38
N LYS A 192 -11.74 25.31 -4.69
CA LYS A 192 -12.61 26.40 -5.15
C LYS A 192 -12.03 27.25 -6.29
N GLU A 193 -10.76 27.05 -6.63
CA GLU A 193 -10.14 27.67 -7.82
C GLU A 193 -10.66 27.05 -9.13
N TYR A 194 -11.30 25.89 -9.05
CA TYR A 194 -11.87 25.18 -10.18
C TYR A 194 -13.37 25.34 -10.22
N GLU A 195 -13.87 25.99 -11.26
CA GLU A 195 -15.30 26.19 -11.47
C GLU A 195 -16.04 24.86 -11.64
N PRO A 196 -17.23 24.72 -11.04
CA PRO A 196 -18.09 23.57 -11.29
C PRO A 196 -18.57 23.54 -12.73
N PHE A 197 -18.70 22.34 -13.29
CA PHE A 197 -19.33 22.17 -14.60
C PHE A 197 -20.52 21.20 -14.53
N VAL A 198 -21.34 21.23 -15.58
CA VAL A 198 -22.56 20.42 -15.65
C VAL A 198 -22.48 19.47 -16.82
N ILE A 199 -22.78 18.19 -16.55
CA ILE A 199 -22.91 17.15 -17.57
C ILE A 199 -24.38 17.01 -17.92
N GLU A 200 -24.69 17.05 -19.22
CA GLU A 200 -25.99 16.66 -19.75
C GLU A 200 -25.95 15.17 -20.10
N ARG A 201 -27.03 14.43 -19.77
CA ARG A 201 -27.02 12.96 -19.82
C ARG A 201 -26.84 12.32 -21.20
N ASP A 202 -26.90 13.09 -22.26
CA ASP A 202 -26.86 12.58 -23.64
C ASP A 202 -25.45 12.55 -24.28
N VAL A 203 -24.42 12.78 -23.47
CA VAL A 203 -23.02 12.83 -23.92
C VAL A 203 -22.26 11.61 -23.39
N ASP A 204 -21.10 11.28 -23.99
CA ASP A 204 -20.20 10.19 -23.55
C ASP A 204 -19.82 10.34 -22.08
N PHE A 205 -20.65 9.80 -21.19
CA PHE A 205 -20.50 9.82 -19.77
C PHE A 205 -20.49 8.40 -19.21
N LYS A 206 -19.38 8.00 -18.59
CA LYS A 206 -19.21 6.69 -17.99
C LYS A 206 -18.67 6.81 -16.57
N VAL A 207 -19.43 6.33 -15.59
CA VAL A 207 -18.96 6.22 -14.20
C VAL A 207 -18.06 4.99 -14.07
N PHE A 208 -16.89 5.16 -13.47
CA PHE A 208 -16.00 4.05 -13.12
C PHE A 208 -16.31 3.49 -11.73
N GLY A 209 -16.69 4.33 -10.80
CA GLY A 209 -17.04 3.95 -9.45
C GLY A 209 -16.91 5.09 -8.46
N ARG A 210 -17.31 4.82 -7.23
CA ARG A 210 -17.17 5.78 -6.14
C ARG A 210 -15.77 5.71 -5.53
N ILE A 211 -15.20 6.86 -5.21
CA ILE A 211 -13.96 6.93 -4.41
C ILE A 211 -14.30 6.59 -2.96
N LEU A 212 -13.62 5.61 -2.39
CA LEU A 212 -13.77 5.29 -0.98
C LEU A 212 -13.17 6.40 -0.11
N PRO A 213 -13.79 6.67 1.06
CA PRO A 213 -13.33 7.73 1.94
C PRO A 213 -11.91 7.46 2.44
N ARG A 214 -11.13 8.52 2.56
CA ARG A 214 -9.78 8.46 3.12
C ARG A 214 -9.88 8.20 4.62
N ILE A 215 -9.25 7.13 5.10
CA ILE A 215 -9.12 6.93 6.55
C ILE A 215 -8.07 7.93 7.04
N ARG A 216 -8.53 8.91 7.81
CA ARG A 216 -7.65 9.80 8.56
C ARG A 216 -7.34 9.09 9.88
N LEU A 217 -6.08 8.64 10.03
CA LEU A 217 -5.55 8.08 11.27
C LEU A 217 -5.15 9.21 12.22
#